data_2f0e5a1a4e3e2b18907f139de685d8e0
#
_entry.id   2f0e5a1a4e3e2b18907f139de685d8e0
#
_cell.length_a   1.000
_cell.length_b   1.000
_cell.length_c   1.000
_cell.angle_alpha   90.00
_cell.angle_beta   90.00
_cell.angle_gamma   90.00
#
_symmetry.space_group_name_H-M   'P 1'
#
loop_
_entity.id
_entity.type
_entity.pdbx_description
1 polymer ?
#
loop_
_entity_poly.entity_id
_entity_poly.type
_entity_poly.pdbx_seq_one_letter_code
_entity_poly.pdbx_strand_id
1 'polypeptide(L)'
;MTWYETPEAIAREKQLMASIAERYKCECVDLPPKYIMDALLMRGDKALGFIEIKTRSFASTEYPSMMVNLHKVLAASNLTNATGLKCKLLVEWTDRIGIINFDAEHDIGLSRRTDRDDPVDLFAYYPISGFTFGEVKCN
;
A
#
# COMPACT_ATOMS: atom_id res chain seq x y z
N MET A 1 -0.48 -15.76 -6.91
CA MET A 1 -1.79 -15.19 -6.57
C MET A 1 -2.29 -15.80 -5.28
N THR A 2 -2.71 -14.97 -4.36
CA THR A 2 -3.34 -15.47 -3.15
C THR A 2 -4.77 -15.92 -3.49
N TRP A 3 -5.23 -16.98 -2.85
CA TRP A 3 -6.51 -17.61 -3.15
C TRP A 3 -7.74 -16.72 -2.93
N TYR A 4 -7.60 -15.61 -2.19
CA TYR A 4 -8.68 -14.65 -1.97
C TYR A 4 -8.65 -13.46 -2.94
N GLU A 5 -7.71 -13.42 -3.87
CA GLU A 5 -7.70 -12.38 -4.89
C GLU A 5 -8.68 -12.73 -6.01
N THR A 6 -9.54 -11.78 -6.35
CA THR A 6 -10.51 -11.94 -7.42
C THR A 6 -10.00 -11.31 -8.71
N PRO A 7 -10.52 -11.72 -9.89
CA PRO A 7 -10.16 -11.04 -11.14
C PRO A 7 -10.47 -9.55 -11.12
N GLU A 8 -11.54 -9.15 -10.45
CA GLU A 8 -11.93 -7.74 -10.31
C GLU A 8 -10.90 -6.97 -9.47
N ALA A 9 -10.42 -7.56 -8.37
CA ALA A 9 -9.42 -6.95 -7.51
C ALA A 9 -8.08 -6.80 -8.24
N ILE A 10 -7.68 -7.80 -9.01
CA ILE A 10 -6.47 -7.77 -9.82
C ILE A 10 -6.57 -6.70 -10.89
N ALA A 11 -7.70 -6.61 -11.57
CA ALA A 11 -7.93 -5.59 -12.60
C ALA A 11 -7.89 -4.18 -12.00
N ARG A 12 -8.49 -3.99 -10.82
CA ARG A 12 -8.47 -2.71 -10.14
C ARG A 12 -7.06 -2.30 -9.74
N GLU A 13 -6.28 -3.23 -9.22
CA GLU A 13 -4.90 -2.97 -8.85
C GLU A 13 -4.09 -2.50 -10.06
N LYS A 14 -4.27 -3.14 -11.22
CA LYS A 14 -3.60 -2.73 -12.46
C LYS A 14 -4.03 -1.34 -12.92
N GLN A 15 -5.31 -0.98 -12.75
CA GLN A 15 -5.78 0.37 -13.06
C GLN A 15 -5.11 1.40 -12.17
N LEU A 16 -4.97 1.11 -10.88
CA LEU A 16 -4.30 2.00 -9.93
C LEU A 16 -2.82 2.14 -10.27
N MET A 17 -2.16 1.06 -10.67
CA MET A 17 -0.76 1.11 -11.12
C MET A 17 -0.59 1.98 -12.35
N ALA A 18 -1.51 1.87 -13.32
CA ALA A 18 -1.47 2.70 -14.53
C ALA A 18 -1.65 4.19 -14.19
N SER A 19 -2.53 4.50 -13.24
CA SER A 19 -2.73 5.87 -12.78
C SER A 19 -1.51 6.45 -12.08
N ILE A 20 -0.83 5.64 -11.26
CA ILE A 20 0.41 6.03 -10.60
C ILE A 20 1.51 6.28 -11.65
N ALA A 21 1.62 5.40 -12.63
CA ALA A 21 2.61 5.55 -13.70
C ALA A 21 2.43 6.87 -14.45
N GLU A 22 1.19 7.22 -14.76
CA GLU A 22 0.87 8.48 -15.41
C GLU A 22 1.17 9.68 -14.52
N ARG A 23 0.75 9.63 -13.27
CA ARG A 23 0.92 10.73 -12.32
C ARG A 23 2.39 11.07 -12.06
N TYR A 24 3.23 10.06 -11.88
CA TYR A 24 4.65 10.25 -11.57
C TYR A 24 5.54 10.15 -12.82
N LYS A 25 4.94 10.00 -13.99
CA LYS A 25 5.66 9.87 -15.27
C LYS A 25 6.74 8.80 -15.19
N CYS A 26 6.32 7.61 -14.80
CA CYS A 26 7.17 6.45 -14.64
C CYS A 26 6.46 5.20 -15.12
N GLU A 27 7.14 4.07 -15.07
CA GLU A 27 6.55 2.77 -15.33
C GLU A 27 6.36 2.04 -14.02
N CYS A 28 5.23 1.34 -13.88
CA CYS A 28 5.00 0.40 -12.79
C CYS A 28 5.33 -1.00 -13.28
N VAL A 29 6.36 -1.58 -12.71
CA VAL A 29 6.78 -2.94 -13.04
C VAL A 29 6.22 -3.88 -11.99
N ASP A 30 5.35 -4.81 -12.41
CA ASP A 30 4.76 -5.81 -11.53
C ASP A 30 5.85 -6.66 -10.89
N LEU A 31 5.78 -6.83 -9.58
CA LEU A 31 6.66 -7.75 -8.87
C LEU A 31 5.95 -9.10 -8.69
N PRO A 32 6.71 -10.17 -8.45
CA PRO A 32 6.09 -11.49 -8.25
C PRO A 32 5.04 -11.47 -7.14
N PRO A 33 3.98 -12.29 -7.24
CA PRO A 33 2.85 -12.23 -6.29
C PRO A 33 3.20 -12.36 -4.82
N LYS A 34 4.29 -13.06 -4.49
CA LYS A 34 4.71 -13.25 -3.09
C LYS A 34 5.83 -12.30 -2.66
N TYR A 35 6.13 -11.31 -3.49
CA TYR A 35 7.14 -10.33 -3.13
C TYR A 35 6.60 -9.37 -2.06
N ILE A 36 7.51 -8.64 -1.42
CA ILE A 36 7.19 -7.73 -0.31
C ILE A 36 6.26 -6.59 -0.75
N MET A 37 6.51 -6.07 -1.96
CA MET A 37 5.74 -4.95 -2.54
C MET A 37 5.08 -5.40 -3.83
N ASP A 38 4.04 -4.68 -4.24
CA ASP A 38 3.27 -5.01 -5.45
C ASP A 38 4.00 -4.61 -6.73
N ALA A 39 4.70 -3.48 -6.71
CA ALA A 39 5.35 -2.98 -7.91
C ALA A 39 6.59 -2.17 -7.62
N LEU A 40 7.46 -2.07 -8.62
CA LEU A 40 8.62 -1.19 -8.65
C LEU A 40 8.32 -0.05 -9.61
N LEU A 41 8.58 1.17 -9.17
CA LEU A 41 8.43 2.36 -10.00
C LEU A 41 9.75 2.64 -10.70
N MET A 42 9.73 2.70 -12.04
CA MET A 42 10.91 2.90 -12.88
C MET A 42 10.74 4.14 -13.75
N ARG A 43 11.82 4.85 -13.95
CA ARG A 43 11.89 5.90 -14.99
C ARG A 43 13.11 5.59 -15.86
N GLY A 44 12.87 5.09 -17.06
CA GLY A 44 13.93 4.53 -17.88
C GLY A 44 14.56 3.33 -17.17
N ASP A 45 15.84 3.35 -16.97
CA ASP A 45 16.60 2.31 -16.26
C ASP A 45 16.80 2.63 -14.76
N LYS A 46 16.20 3.72 -14.28
CA LYS A 46 16.37 4.17 -12.90
C LYS A 46 15.18 3.73 -12.04
N ALA A 47 15.44 3.00 -10.99
CA ALA A 47 14.44 2.64 -9.99
C ALA A 47 14.16 3.84 -9.09
N LEU A 48 12.88 4.18 -8.91
CA LEU A 48 12.44 5.32 -8.11
C LEU A 48 11.95 4.91 -6.72
N GLY A 49 11.35 3.75 -6.60
CA GLY A 49 10.80 3.29 -5.34
C GLY A 49 9.86 2.11 -5.53
N PHE A 50 9.33 1.63 -4.42
CA PHE A 50 8.38 0.53 -4.40
C PHE A 50 7.00 1.03 -3.98
N ILE A 51 5.96 0.31 -4.37
CA ILE A 51 4.60 0.64 -3.99
C ILE A 51 3.82 -0.62 -3.61
N GLU A 52 3.02 -0.49 -2.55
CA GLU A 52 2.05 -1.48 -2.11
C GLU A 52 0.66 -0.87 -2.29
N ILE A 53 -0.27 -1.63 -2.82
CA ILE A 53 -1.63 -1.16 -3.12
C ILE A 53 -2.62 -1.91 -2.25
N LYS A 54 -3.48 -1.17 -1.55
CA LYS A 54 -4.56 -1.71 -0.74
C LYS A 54 -5.87 -1.06 -1.14
N THR A 55 -6.93 -1.86 -1.20
CA THR A 55 -8.28 -1.35 -1.42
C THR A 55 -9.12 -1.65 -0.19
N ARG A 56 -10.00 -0.73 0.17
CA ARG A 56 -10.87 -0.87 1.33
C ARG A 56 -12.32 -0.66 0.91
N SER A 57 -13.22 -1.39 1.55
CA SER A 57 -14.65 -1.34 1.27
C SER A 57 -15.40 -0.31 2.11
N PHE A 58 -14.68 0.58 2.77
CA PHE A 58 -15.23 1.62 3.64
C PHE A 58 -14.57 2.96 3.34
N ALA A 59 -15.20 4.04 3.86
CA ALA A 59 -14.71 5.39 3.63
C ALA A 59 -13.47 5.70 4.48
N SER A 60 -12.65 6.64 4.02
CA SER A 60 -11.45 7.06 4.73
C SER A 60 -11.74 7.68 6.10
N THR A 61 -13.00 8.10 6.32
CA THR A 61 -13.46 8.69 7.59
C THR A 61 -13.97 7.66 8.58
N GLU A 62 -14.04 6.39 8.20
CA GLU A 62 -14.57 5.32 9.08
C GLU A 62 -13.71 5.12 10.31
N TYR A 63 -12.38 5.17 10.15
CA TYR A 63 -11.43 5.01 11.24
C TYR A 63 -10.43 6.17 11.22
N PRO A 64 -9.86 6.54 12.38
CA PRO A 64 -8.90 7.65 12.45
C PRO A 64 -7.54 7.31 11.83
N SER A 65 -7.26 6.03 11.61
CA SER A 65 -5.97 5.59 11.07
C SER A 65 -6.16 4.40 10.14
N MET A 66 -5.19 4.22 9.25
CA MET A 66 -5.08 3.03 8.41
C MET A 66 -4.20 2.01 9.12
N MET A 67 -4.75 0.83 9.34
CA MET A 67 -4.07 -0.26 10.02
C MET A 67 -3.29 -1.11 9.02
N VAL A 68 -2.01 -1.30 9.26
CA VAL A 68 -1.13 -2.12 8.43
C VAL A 68 -0.39 -3.10 9.33
N ASN A 69 -0.33 -4.36 8.94
CA ASN A 69 0.39 -5.36 9.72
C ASN A 69 1.85 -4.91 9.91
N LEU A 70 2.35 -4.96 11.14
CA LEU A 70 3.69 -4.52 11.46
C LEU A 70 4.75 -5.28 10.68
N HIS A 71 4.49 -6.55 10.38
CA HIS A 71 5.40 -7.37 9.57
C HIS A 71 5.68 -6.73 8.20
N LYS A 72 4.64 -6.18 7.57
CA LYS A 72 4.77 -5.49 6.28
C LYS A 72 5.61 -4.22 6.42
N VAL A 73 5.41 -3.47 7.50
CA VAL A 73 6.16 -2.23 7.76
C VAL A 73 7.64 -2.52 7.99
N LEU A 74 7.95 -3.57 8.74
CA LEU A 74 9.33 -3.99 8.95
C LEU A 74 9.99 -4.46 7.66
N ALA A 75 9.25 -5.21 6.84
CA ALA A 75 9.74 -5.66 5.54
C ALA A 75 10.04 -4.46 4.62
N ALA A 76 9.17 -3.45 4.61
CA ALA A 76 9.39 -2.22 3.85
C ALA A 76 10.65 -1.49 4.33
N SER A 77 10.85 -1.39 5.64
CA SER A 77 12.03 -0.77 6.22
C SER A 77 13.31 -1.50 5.80
N ASN A 78 13.30 -2.83 5.87
CA ASN A 78 14.44 -3.63 5.45
C ASN A 78 14.74 -3.44 3.96
N LEU A 79 13.70 -3.37 3.13
CA LEU A 79 13.86 -3.17 1.69
C LEU A 79 14.48 -1.79 1.39
N THR A 80 13.99 -0.75 2.07
CA THR A 80 14.54 0.59 1.95
C THR A 80 16.00 0.64 2.39
N ASN A 81 16.33 0.00 3.49
CA ASN A 81 17.72 -0.05 3.98
C ASN A 81 18.65 -0.78 3.01
N ALA A 82 18.16 -1.83 2.36
CA ALA A 82 18.96 -2.61 1.41
C ALA A 82 19.15 -1.91 0.07
N THR A 83 18.17 -1.12 -0.37
CA THR A 83 18.15 -0.56 -1.73
C THR A 83 18.35 0.95 -1.78
N GLY A 84 18.10 1.65 -0.68
CA GLY A 84 18.05 3.11 -0.66
C GLY A 84 16.77 3.68 -1.24
N LEU A 85 15.82 2.83 -1.65
CA LEU A 85 14.58 3.26 -2.27
C LEU A 85 13.44 3.29 -1.26
N LYS A 86 12.58 4.30 -1.36
CA LYS A 86 11.40 4.42 -0.49
C LYS A 86 10.33 3.42 -0.89
N CYS A 87 9.58 2.97 0.11
CA CYS A 87 8.37 2.17 -0.09
C CYS A 87 7.15 3.03 0.22
N LYS A 88 6.19 3.04 -0.70
CA LYS A 88 4.97 3.81 -0.55
C LYS A 88 3.77 2.88 -0.42
N LEU A 89 2.78 3.32 0.33
CA LEU A 89 1.50 2.65 0.48
C LEU A 89 0.43 3.51 -0.18
N LEU A 90 -0.25 2.95 -1.16
CA LEU A 90 -1.42 3.56 -1.78
C LEU A 90 -2.65 2.84 -1.27
N VAL A 91 -3.62 3.59 -0.77
CA VAL A 91 -4.88 3.04 -0.30
C VAL A 91 -6.02 3.68 -1.06
N GLU A 92 -6.86 2.84 -1.65
CA GLU A 92 -8.12 3.26 -2.22
C GLU A 92 -9.24 2.95 -1.21
N TRP A 93 -9.83 4.01 -0.68
CA TRP A 93 -11.08 3.93 0.10
C TRP A 93 -12.26 4.16 -0.85
N THR A 94 -13.47 4.00 -0.34
CA THR A 94 -14.67 4.20 -1.17
C THR A 94 -14.86 5.65 -1.60
N ASP A 95 -14.30 6.61 -0.84
CA ASP A 95 -14.50 8.04 -1.08
C ASP A 95 -13.28 8.72 -1.73
N ARG A 96 -12.09 8.20 -1.57
CA ARG A 96 -10.87 8.83 -2.11
C ARG A 96 -9.67 7.91 -2.06
N ILE A 97 -8.60 8.33 -2.72
CA ILE A 97 -7.34 7.60 -2.79
C ILE A 97 -6.25 8.42 -2.10
N GLY A 98 -5.46 7.78 -1.28
CA GLY A 98 -4.35 8.42 -0.58
C GLY A 98 -3.06 7.63 -0.72
N ILE A 99 -1.95 8.32 -0.55
CA ILE A 99 -0.62 7.73 -0.59
C ILE A 99 0.19 8.22 0.60
N ILE A 100 1.02 7.34 1.15
CA ILE A 100 1.89 7.66 2.29
C ILE A 100 3.18 6.83 2.17
N ASN A 101 4.28 7.37 2.68
CA ASN A 101 5.51 6.58 2.80
C ASN A 101 5.40 5.64 3.99
N PHE A 102 5.92 4.43 3.87
CA PHE A 102 5.93 3.47 4.99
C PHE A 102 6.71 3.99 6.20
N ASP A 103 7.69 4.86 5.99
CA ASP A 103 8.48 5.45 7.08
C ASP A 103 7.85 6.70 7.69
N ALA A 104 6.65 7.10 7.24
CA ALA A 104 5.92 8.19 7.84
C ALA A 104 5.52 7.86 9.28
N GLU A 105 5.23 8.89 10.06
CA GLU A 105 4.86 8.73 11.47
C GLU A 105 3.65 7.81 11.63
N HIS A 106 3.75 6.88 12.56
CA HIS A 106 2.69 5.92 12.88
C HIS A 106 2.88 5.42 14.31
N ASP A 107 1.79 4.94 14.89
CA ASP A 107 1.81 4.27 16.18
C ASP A 107 1.83 2.76 15.98
N ILE A 108 2.34 2.04 16.97
CA ILE A 108 2.31 0.59 16.97
C ILE A 108 1.42 0.14 18.12
N GLY A 109 0.51 -0.78 17.82
CA GLY A 109 -0.40 -1.28 18.82
C GLY A 109 -0.84 -2.71 18.55
N LEU A 110 -1.56 -3.24 19.52
CA LEU A 110 -2.10 -4.58 19.43
C LEU A 110 -3.51 -4.51 18.86
N SER A 111 -3.84 -5.47 18.02
CA SER A 111 -5.21 -5.64 17.54
C SER A 111 -5.57 -7.11 17.54
N ARG A 112 -6.76 -7.41 18.06
CA ARG A 112 -7.31 -8.76 18.04
C ARG A 112 -8.34 -8.82 16.91
N ARG A 113 -8.14 -9.75 16.01
CA ARG A 113 -9.12 -10.02 14.96
C ARG A 113 -10.21 -10.91 15.51
N THR A 114 -11.45 -10.43 15.45
CA THR A 114 -12.59 -11.16 16.00
C THR A 114 -13.17 -12.18 15.02
N ASP A 115 -12.76 -12.09 13.75
CA ASP A 115 -13.22 -12.98 12.68
C ASP A 115 -12.37 -14.25 12.54
N ARG A 116 -11.35 -14.42 13.39
CA ARG A 116 -10.43 -15.54 13.37
C ARG A 116 -10.14 -16.02 14.78
N ASP A 117 -9.71 -17.26 14.88
CA ASP A 117 -9.16 -17.81 16.14
C ASP A 117 -7.73 -17.35 16.37
N ASP A 118 -7.27 -16.35 15.62
CA ASP A 118 -5.92 -15.83 15.74
C ASP A 118 -5.76 -15.06 17.04
N PRO A 119 -4.58 -15.16 17.65
CA PRO A 119 -4.28 -14.37 18.83
C PRO A 119 -4.10 -12.89 18.46
N VAL A 120 -3.76 -12.09 19.45
CA VAL A 120 -3.41 -10.69 19.27
C VAL A 120 -2.23 -10.58 18.31
N ASP A 121 -2.30 -9.61 17.39
CA ASP A 121 -1.24 -9.32 16.44
C ASP A 121 -0.83 -7.85 16.55
N LEU A 122 0.32 -7.53 16.00
CA LEU A 122 0.89 -6.19 16.03
C LEU A 122 0.62 -5.46 14.72
N PHE A 123 0.15 -4.23 14.84
CA PHE A 123 -0.16 -3.38 13.69
C PHE A 123 0.46 -2.00 13.83
N ALA A 124 0.78 -1.40 12.69
CA ALA A 124 1.10 0.01 12.59
C ALA A 124 -0.18 0.76 12.26
N TYR A 125 -0.38 1.91 12.87
CA TYR A 125 -1.55 2.75 12.67
C TYR A 125 -1.08 4.08 12.09
N TYR A 126 -1.33 4.28 10.80
CA TYR A 126 -0.98 5.50 10.08
C TYR A 126 -2.16 6.47 10.16
N PRO A 127 -2.01 7.63 10.79
CA PRO A 127 -3.11 8.60 10.84
C PRO A 127 -3.59 8.93 9.44
N ILE A 128 -4.91 8.99 9.25
CA ILE A 128 -5.49 9.36 7.95
C ILE A 128 -4.97 10.72 7.51
N SER A 129 -4.78 11.64 8.45
CA SER A 129 -4.23 12.97 8.18
C SER A 129 -2.79 12.95 7.64
N GLY A 130 -2.08 11.84 7.78
CA GLY A 130 -0.72 11.70 7.27
C GLY A 130 -0.66 11.35 5.78
N PHE A 131 -1.78 10.96 5.18
CA PHE A 131 -1.85 10.62 3.76
C PHE A 131 -1.95 11.87 2.89
N THR A 132 -1.35 11.82 1.72
CA THR A 132 -1.57 12.80 0.67
C THR A 132 -2.68 12.25 -0.22
N PHE A 133 -3.79 12.99 -0.30
CA PHE A 133 -4.93 12.59 -1.11
C PHE A 133 -4.88 13.28 -2.46
N GLY A 134 -5.35 12.58 -3.48
CA GLY A 134 -5.40 13.13 -4.82
C GLY A 134 -6.25 12.29 -5.73
N GLU A 135 -6.55 12.83 -6.89
CA GLU A 135 -7.22 12.09 -7.92
C GLU A 135 -6.19 11.22 -8.63
N VAL A 136 -6.31 9.92 -8.45
CA VAL A 136 -5.62 8.95 -9.29
C VAL A 136 -6.64 8.56 -10.34
N LYS A 137 -6.47 9.06 -11.56
CA LYS A 137 -7.40 8.78 -12.64
C LYS A 137 -7.24 7.33 -13.06
N CYS A 138 -8.31 6.59 -12.93
CA CYS A 138 -8.38 5.22 -13.38
C CYS A 138 -9.26 5.16 -14.61
N ASN A 139 -8.66 4.95 -15.74
CA ASN A 139 -9.38 4.78 -16.99
C ASN A 139 -9.66 3.30 -17.23
#